data_e27185a0745e9c1868def16aed40c3bd
#
_entry.id   e27185a0745e9c1868def16aed40c3bd
#
_cell.length_a   1.000
_cell.length_b   1.000
_cell.length_c   1.000
_cell.angle_alpha   90.00
_cell.angle_beta   90.00
_cell.angle_gamma   90.00
#
_symmetry.space_group_name_H-M   'P 1'
#
loop_
_entity.id
_entity.type
_entity.pdbx_description
1 polymer ?
#
loop_
_entity_poly.entity_id
_entity_poly.type
_entity_poly.pdbx_seq_one_letter_code
_entity_poly.pdbx_strand_id
1 'polypeptide(L)'
;MKIDRAGFMRYNGGALKAAPKERISYMIGIIGAMEIEVAGITAALTDHKTETLCGVTFHTGKLNGTDVVAAKCGVGKVNAAMCTAAMILSYAPSVVINTGVAGGIGEGVKIGNMVVASHTVQYDYDPRHRRAERLCNDRQ
;
A
#
# COMPACT_ATOMS: atom_id res chain seq x y z
N MET A 1 9.36 1.52 24.87
CA MET A 1 8.69 0.45 24.13
C MET A 1 8.16 -0.55 25.14
N LYS A 2 6.86 -0.74 25.26
CA LYS A 2 6.24 -1.73 26.18
C LYS A 2 5.30 -2.61 25.37
N ILE A 3 5.39 -3.91 25.58
CA ILE A 3 4.47 -4.90 25.00
C ILE A 3 3.41 -5.18 26.05
N ASP A 4 2.12 -5.05 25.71
CA ASP A 4 1.03 -5.38 26.61
C ASP A 4 0.74 -6.89 26.64
N ARG A 5 -0.10 -7.33 27.58
CA ARG A 5 -0.44 -8.77 27.76
C ARG A 5 -1.16 -9.40 26.55
N ALA A 6 -1.57 -8.61 25.56
CA ALA A 6 -2.18 -9.07 24.31
C ALA A 6 -1.18 -9.13 23.15
N GLY A 7 0.13 -8.86 23.39
CA GLY A 7 1.19 -8.95 22.38
C GLY A 7 1.29 -7.71 21.47
N PHE A 8 0.63 -6.60 21.79
CA PHE A 8 0.69 -5.37 20.99
C PHE A 8 1.83 -4.47 21.42
N MET A 9 2.60 -4.02 20.43
CA MET A 9 3.68 -3.05 20.59
C MET A 9 3.09 -1.64 20.69
N ARG A 10 3.25 -0.96 21.84
CA ARG A 10 2.85 0.44 22.01
C ARG A 10 4.03 1.35 21.72
N TYR A 11 3.89 2.21 20.75
CA TYR A 11 4.77 3.34 20.48
C TYR A 11 4.21 4.59 21.19
N ASN A 12 5.11 5.42 21.77
CA ASN A 12 4.70 6.68 22.46
C ASN A 12 4.16 7.70 21.45
N GLY A 13 2.89 7.61 21.08
CA GLY A 13 2.28 8.51 20.11
C GLY A 13 0.84 8.20 19.73
N GLY A 14 0.26 7.15 20.22
CA GLY A 14 -1.13 6.78 19.94
C GLY A 14 -1.29 5.30 19.74
N ALA A 15 -2.29 4.71 20.35
CA ALA A 15 -2.65 3.33 20.10
C ALA A 15 -3.18 3.21 18.65
N LEU A 16 -2.58 2.33 17.86
CA LEU A 16 -3.24 1.83 16.66
C LEU A 16 -4.58 1.23 17.11
N LYS A 17 -5.67 1.92 16.83
CA LYS A 17 -7.00 1.39 17.09
C LYS A 17 -7.18 0.23 16.13
N ALA A 18 -7.34 -0.99 16.65
CA ALA A 18 -7.81 -2.10 15.85
C ALA A 18 -9.11 -1.67 15.17
N ALA A 19 -9.23 -1.91 13.88
CA ALA A 19 -10.44 -1.62 13.14
C ALA A 19 -11.63 -2.28 13.85
N PRO A 20 -12.75 -1.57 14.04
CA PRO A 20 -13.92 -2.14 14.69
C PRO A 20 -14.40 -3.38 13.91
N LYS A 21 -14.60 -4.47 14.61
CA LYS A 21 -14.94 -5.81 14.09
C LYS A 21 -16.33 -5.92 13.44
N GLU A 22 -17.11 -4.83 13.38
CA GLU A 22 -18.50 -4.84 12.92
C GLU A 22 -18.75 -3.75 11.89
N ARG A 23 -18.30 -4.02 10.68
CA ARG A 23 -18.93 -3.60 9.42
C ARG A 23 -18.20 -4.31 8.29
N ILE A 24 -18.87 -5.22 7.60
CA ILE A 24 -18.50 -5.60 6.24
C ILE A 24 -18.85 -4.38 5.35
N SER A 25 -18.14 -3.30 5.53
CA SER A 25 -18.12 -2.18 4.59
C SER A 25 -17.06 -2.56 3.56
N TYR A 26 -17.47 -2.76 2.33
CA TYR A 26 -16.55 -3.01 1.22
C TYR A 26 -15.80 -1.70 0.94
N MET A 27 -14.63 -1.56 1.56
CA MET A 27 -13.76 -0.40 1.37
C MET A 27 -12.62 -0.76 0.43
N ILE A 28 -12.31 0.12 -0.49
CA ILE A 28 -11.17 0.00 -1.40
C ILE A 28 -10.03 0.88 -0.91
N GLY A 29 -8.85 0.28 -0.70
CA GLY A 29 -7.61 0.99 -0.48
C GLY A 29 -6.94 1.33 -1.81
N ILE A 30 -6.45 2.56 -1.96
CA ILE A 30 -5.72 2.99 -3.15
C ILE A 30 -4.41 3.65 -2.71
N ILE A 31 -3.28 3.19 -3.25
CA ILE A 31 -1.98 3.81 -3.02
C ILE A 31 -1.36 4.22 -4.35
N GLY A 32 -0.66 5.35 -4.36
CA GLY A 32 0.19 5.80 -5.45
C GLY A 32 1.49 6.35 -4.90
N ALA A 33 2.58 6.24 -5.64
CA ALA A 33 3.90 6.68 -5.19
C ALA A 33 4.02 8.21 -5.17
N MET A 34 3.37 8.89 -6.09
CA MET A 34 3.47 10.33 -6.32
C MET A 34 2.12 11.02 -6.16
N GLU A 35 2.16 12.32 -5.85
CA GLU A 35 0.96 13.15 -5.71
C GLU A 35 0.07 13.10 -6.95
N ILE A 36 0.67 13.22 -8.13
CA ILE A 36 -0.05 13.23 -9.42
C ILE A 36 -0.85 11.93 -9.65
N GLU A 37 -0.42 10.82 -9.06
CA GLU A 37 -1.07 9.51 -9.24
C GLU A 37 -2.33 9.35 -8.39
N VAL A 38 -2.44 10.11 -7.29
CA VAL A 38 -3.58 10.03 -6.36
C VAL A 38 -4.45 11.29 -6.35
N ALA A 39 -3.94 12.42 -6.83
CA ALA A 39 -4.63 13.72 -6.77
C ALA A 39 -6.01 13.70 -7.42
N GLY A 40 -6.15 13.07 -8.58
CA GLY A 40 -7.44 12.94 -9.26
C GLY A 40 -8.46 12.11 -8.47
N ILE A 41 -7.98 11.09 -7.77
CA ILE A 41 -8.82 10.22 -6.92
C ILE A 41 -9.28 11.00 -5.69
N THR A 42 -8.34 11.63 -4.98
CA THR A 42 -8.64 12.40 -3.75
C THR A 42 -9.55 13.59 -4.01
N ALA A 43 -9.39 14.25 -5.16
CA ALA A 43 -10.26 15.35 -5.58
C ALA A 43 -11.70 14.90 -5.93
N ALA A 44 -11.87 13.64 -6.35
CA ALA A 44 -13.18 13.08 -6.71
C ALA A 44 -13.93 12.47 -5.50
N LEU A 45 -13.32 12.42 -4.32
CA LEU A 45 -13.96 11.88 -3.11
C LEU A 45 -15.07 12.83 -2.62
N THR A 46 -16.24 12.28 -2.38
CA THR A 46 -17.29 12.91 -1.56
C THR A 46 -17.15 12.49 -0.11
N ASP A 47 -17.70 13.26 0.84
CA ASP A 47 -17.54 13.04 2.29
C ASP A 47 -16.06 12.95 2.73
N HIS A 48 -15.22 13.71 2.05
CA HIS A 48 -13.76 13.64 2.16
C HIS A 48 -13.26 14.04 3.56
N LYS A 49 -12.46 13.17 4.16
CA LYS A 49 -11.75 13.40 5.43
C LYS A 49 -10.29 13.03 5.27
N THR A 50 -9.44 13.66 6.06
CA THR A 50 -8.01 13.38 6.10
C THR A 50 -7.56 13.01 7.50
N GLU A 51 -6.65 12.04 7.58
CA GLU A 51 -5.99 11.65 8.82
C GLU A 51 -4.52 11.33 8.52
N THR A 52 -3.61 11.74 9.42
CA THR A 52 -2.19 11.41 9.27
C THR A 52 -1.79 10.33 10.26
N LEU A 53 -1.31 9.19 9.74
CA LEU A 53 -0.85 8.05 10.53
C LEU A 53 0.52 7.61 10.02
N CYS A 54 1.47 7.39 10.92
CA CYS A 54 2.84 6.97 10.60
C CYS A 54 3.53 7.88 9.57
N GLY A 55 3.21 9.18 9.56
CA GLY A 55 3.77 10.15 8.61
C GLY A 55 3.14 10.13 7.22
N VAL A 56 2.13 9.30 6.99
CA VAL A 56 1.35 9.22 5.75
C VAL A 56 -0.01 9.86 5.94
N THR A 57 -0.43 10.74 5.02
CA THR A 57 -1.78 11.31 5.00
C THR A 57 -2.72 10.38 4.23
N PHE A 58 -3.75 9.92 4.91
CA PHE A 58 -4.83 9.10 4.36
C PHE A 58 -6.05 9.97 4.08
N HIS A 59 -6.63 9.80 2.91
CA HIS A 59 -7.83 10.47 2.44
C HIS A 59 -8.96 9.45 2.38
N THR A 60 -9.97 9.61 3.22
CA THR A 60 -11.15 8.74 3.22
C THR A 60 -12.35 9.46 2.65
N GLY A 61 -13.24 8.74 2.00
CA GLY A 61 -14.47 9.28 1.43
C GLY A 61 -15.19 8.26 0.57
N LYS A 62 -16.08 8.75 -0.28
CA LYS A 62 -16.82 7.90 -1.25
C LYS A 62 -16.43 8.28 -2.67
N LEU A 63 -16.11 7.26 -3.47
CA LEU A 63 -15.92 7.39 -4.92
C LEU A 63 -17.03 6.59 -5.60
N ASN A 64 -17.92 7.30 -6.31
CA ASN A 64 -19.10 6.68 -6.93
C ASN A 64 -19.93 5.81 -5.95
N GLY A 65 -20.10 6.28 -4.71
CA GLY A 65 -20.86 5.58 -3.69
C GLY A 65 -20.10 4.47 -2.94
N THR A 66 -18.88 4.11 -3.37
CA THR A 66 -18.04 3.11 -2.72
C THR A 66 -17.11 3.78 -1.71
N ASP A 67 -16.98 3.20 -0.52
CA ASP A 67 -16.04 3.68 0.50
C ASP A 67 -14.60 3.46 0.04
N VAL A 68 -13.79 4.53 0.08
CA VAL A 68 -12.40 4.52 -0.39
C VAL A 68 -11.49 5.14 0.67
N VAL A 69 -10.31 4.56 0.82
CA VAL A 69 -9.17 5.19 1.49
C VAL A 69 -8.02 5.29 0.49
N ALA A 70 -7.56 6.50 0.21
CA ALA A 70 -6.46 6.76 -0.71
C ALA A 70 -5.28 7.40 0.00
N ALA A 71 -4.05 7.09 -0.42
CA ALA A 71 -2.84 7.69 0.13
C ALA A 71 -1.71 7.77 -0.88
N LYS A 72 -0.92 8.86 -0.79
CA LYS A 72 0.39 8.93 -1.41
C LYS A 72 1.39 8.19 -0.51
N CYS A 73 1.88 7.06 -0.96
CA CYS A 73 2.81 6.24 -0.17
C CYS A 73 4.27 6.70 -0.24
N GLY A 74 4.66 7.48 -1.26
CA GLY A 74 6.05 7.76 -1.57
C GLY A 74 6.69 6.72 -2.49
N VAL A 75 7.81 7.08 -3.09
CA VAL A 75 8.53 6.23 -4.06
C VAL A 75 9.25 5.09 -3.35
N GLY A 76 9.17 3.90 -3.93
CA GLY A 76 9.93 2.72 -3.50
C GLY A 76 9.12 1.70 -2.68
N LYS A 77 9.60 0.46 -2.72
CA LYS A 77 8.94 -0.71 -2.11
C LYS A 77 8.73 -0.59 -0.60
N VAL A 78 9.68 0.00 0.10
CA VAL A 78 9.60 0.18 1.56
C VAL A 78 8.47 1.15 1.92
N ASN A 79 8.39 2.29 1.23
CA ASN A 79 7.32 3.27 1.45
C ASN A 79 5.95 2.68 1.12
N ALA A 80 5.83 1.95 0.01
CA ALA A 80 4.60 1.27 -0.36
C ALA A 80 4.17 0.24 0.68
N ALA A 81 5.12 -0.57 1.19
CA ALA A 81 4.84 -1.57 2.22
C ALA A 81 4.39 -0.93 3.55
N MET A 82 5.09 0.11 4.01
CA MET A 82 4.73 0.84 5.24
C MET A 82 3.34 1.48 5.14
N CYS A 83 3.07 2.18 4.04
CA CYS A 83 1.78 2.81 3.79
C CYS A 83 0.65 1.77 3.75
N THR A 84 0.85 0.66 3.01
CA THR A 84 -0.13 -0.42 2.91
C THR A 84 -0.39 -1.07 4.27
N ALA A 85 0.66 -1.34 5.05
CA ALA A 85 0.51 -1.91 6.39
C ALA A 85 -0.30 -0.97 7.31
N ALA A 86 0.01 0.32 7.33
CA ALA A 86 -0.74 1.32 8.10
C ALA A 86 -2.21 1.40 7.63
N MET A 87 -2.44 1.38 6.31
CA MET A 87 -3.78 1.39 5.72
C MET A 87 -4.61 0.17 6.15
N ILE A 88 -4.02 -1.04 6.06
CA ILE A 88 -4.70 -2.29 6.43
C ILE A 88 -5.05 -2.31 7.92
N LEU A 89 -4.11 -1.91 8.78
CA LEU A 89 -4.31 -1.91 10.23
C LEU A 89 -5.33 -0.88 10.70
N SER A 90 -5.46 0.26 10.01
CA SER A 90 -6.31 1.36 10.45
C SER A 90 -7.69 1.36 9.81
N TYR A 91 -7.81 0.92 8.56
CA TYR A 91 -9.04 1.03 7.76
C TYR A 91 -9.59 -0.32 7.31
N ALA A 92 -8.82 -1.41 7.40
CA ALA A 92 -9.21 -2.77 7.00
C ALA A 92 -9.87 -2.84 5.60
N PRO A 93 -9.26 -2.27 4.54
CA PRO A 93 -9.84 -2.33 3.20
C PRO A 93 -9.94 -3.78 2.71
N SER A 94 -11.00 -4.09 1.94
CA SER A 94 -11.21 -5.43 1.35
C SER A 94 -10.23 -5.74 0.24
N VAL A 95 -9.72 -4.70 -0.43
CA VAL A 95 -8.71 -4.79 -1.49
C VAL A 95 -7.85 -3.54 -1.47
N VAL A 96 -6.57 -3.68 -1.83
CA VAL A 96 -5.66 -2.55 -2.05
C VAL A 96 -5.24 -2.54 -3.51
N ILE A 97 -5.41 -1.38 -4.14
CA ILE A 97 -5.01 -1.12 -5.52
C ILE A 97 -3.77 -0.21 -5.47
N ASN A 98 -2.68 -0.65 -6.09
CA ASN A 98 -1.55 0.22 -6.38
C ASN A 98 -1.74 0.82 -7.77
N THR A 99 -1.84 2.15 -7.85
CA THR A 99 -1.99 2.89 -9.11
C THR A 99 -0.74 3.73 -9.38
N GLY A 100 -0.42 3.91 -10.66
CA GLY A 100 0.71 4.74 -11.05
C GLY A 100 1.10 4.56 -12.51
N VAL A 101 2.18 5.22 -12.90
CA VAL A 101 2.76 5.08 -14.24
C VAL A 101 3.74 3.92 -14.29
N ALA A 102 3.80 3.25 -15.44
CA ALA A 102 4.74 2.17 -15.69
C ALA A 102 5.37 2.29 -17.08
N GLY A 103 6.60 1.81 -17.24
CA GLY A 103 7.26 1.70 -18.53
C GLY A 103 6.66 0.55 -19.35
N GLY A 104 6.21 0.82 -20.56
CA GLY A 104 5.73 -0.19 -21.49
C GLY A 104 6.90 -0.80 -22.27
N ILE A 105 7.16 -2.10 -22.06
CA ILE A 105 8.21 -2.85 -22.77
C ILE A 105 7.66 -3.97 -23.65
N GLY A 106 6.36 -4.26 -23.55
CA GLY A 106 5.69 -5.28 -24.36
C GLY A 106 5.30 -4.78 -25.74
N GLU A 107 5.30 -5.69 -26.73
CA GLU A 107 4.78 -5.38 -28.05
C GLU A 107 3.30 -4.93 -27.98
N GLY A 108 2.95 -3.88 -28.72
CA GLY A 108 1.59 -3.33 -28.76
C GLY A 108 1.21 -2.41 -27.60
N VAL A 109 2.05 -2.27 -26.56
CA VAL A 109 1.82 -1.30 -25.47
C VAL A 109 2.21 0.10 -25.92
N LYS A 110 1.27 1.04 -25.84
CA LYS A 110 1.44 2.45 -26.25
C LYS A 110 1.25 3.37 -25.05
N ILE A 111 1.84 4.58 -25.14
CA ILE A 111 1.61 5.64 -24.19
C ILE A 111 0.11 5.92 -24.06
N GLY A 112 -0.40 6.00 -22.84
CA GLY A 112 -1.83 6.21 -22.57
C GLY A 112 -2.65 4.93 -22.46
N ASN A 113 -2.06 3.74 -22.70
CA ASN A 113 -2.76 2.50 -22.41
C ASN A 113 -2.88 2.29 -20.90
N MET A 114 -4.06 1.81 -20.48
CA MET A 114 -4.29 1.35 -19.12
C MET A 114 -4.05 -0.18 -19.08
N VAL A 115 -3.24 -0.61 -18.12
CA VAL A 115 -2.90 -2.01 -17.93
C VAL A 115 -3.21 -2.42 -16.49
N VAL A 116 -3.92 -3.54 -16.33
CA VAL A 116 -4.12 -4.18 -15.03
C VAL A 116 -3.24 -5.43 -14.98
N ALA A 117 -2.30 -5.45 -14.03
CA ALA A 117 -1.40 -6.58 -13.88
C ALA A 117 -2.13 -7.77 -13.24
N SER A 118 -2.06 -8.94 -13.89
CA SER A 118 -2.52 -10.21 -13.28
C SER A 118 -1.51 -10.76 -12.27
N HIS A 119 -0.22 -10.47 -12.49
CA HIS A 119 0.88 -10.87 -11.62
C HIS A 119 1.95 -9.78 -11.59
N THR A 120 2.64 -9.67 -10.46
CA THR A 120 3.81 -8.80 -10.31
C THR A 120 4.99 -9.61 -9.81
N VAL A 121 6.19 -9.28 -10.30
CA VAL A 121 7.44 -9.95 -9.92
C VAL A 121 8.47 -8.90 -9.51
N GLN A 122 9.14 -9.15 -8.39
CA GLN A 122 10.29 -8.35 -7.99
C GLN A 122 11.54 -8.83 -8.74
N TYR A 123 11.88 -8.16 -9.85
CA TYR A 123 12.98 -8.60 -10.73
C TYR A 123 14.38 -8.36 -10.14
N ASP A 124 14.50 -7.39 -9.23
CA ASP A 124 15.78 -6.98 -8.61
C ASP A 124 16.10 -7.76 -7.31
N TYR A 125 15.33 -8.79 -6.99
CA TYR A 125 15.54 -9.65 -5.84
C TYR A 125 15.31 -11.11 -6.20
N ASP A 126 16.40 -11.85 -6.40
CA ASP A 126 16.36 -13.30 -6.58
C ASP A 126 17.01 -14.01 -5.37
N PRO A 127 16.21 -14.59 -4.47
CA PRO A 127 16.73 -15.29 -3.30
C PRO A 127 17.55 -16.54 -3.66
N ARG A 128 17.46 -17.04 -4.91
CA ARG A 128 18.20 -18.20 -5.38
C ARG A 128 19.69 -17.90 -5.53
N HIS A 129 20.07 -16.68 -5.91
CA HIS A 129 21.48 -16.27 -5.98
C HIS A 129 22.19 -16.37 -4.63
N ARG A 130 21.53 -15.99 -3.53
CA ARG A 130 22.12 -16.13 -2.17
C ARG A 130 22.33 -17.58 -1.75
N ARG A 131 21.56 -18.52 -2.29
CA ARG A 131 21.69 -19.94 -2.00
C ARG A 131 22.87 -20.55 -2.76
N ALA A 132 23.12 -20.10 -3.99
CA ALA A 132 24.27 -20.53 -4.79
C ALA A 132 25.60 -20.05 -4.18
N GLU A 133 25.69 -18.80 -3.72
CA GLU A 133 26.88 -18.25 -3.07
C GLU A 133 27.22 -18.98 -1.75
N ARG A 134 26.24 -19.35 -0.93
CA ARG A 134 26.48 -20.14 0.28
C ARG A 134 27.01 -21.54 -0.04
N LEU A 135 26.44 -22.21 -1.04
CA LEU A 135 26.89 -23.54 -1.46
C LEU A 135 28.28 -23.55 -2.09
N CYS A 136 28.76 -22.41 -2.63
CA CYS A 136 30.13 -22.25 -3.09
C CYS A 136 31.11 -22.00 -1.95
N ASN A 137 30.70 -21.26 -0.90
CA ASN A 137 31.57 -20.97 0.25
C ASN A 137 31.73 -22.14 1.23
N ASP A 138 30.73 -23.02 1.32
CA ASP A 138 30.80 -24.20 2.20
C ASP A 138 31.64 -25.36 1.61
N ARG A 139 32.29 -25.16 0.47
CA ARG A 139 33.18 -26.16 -0.19
C ARG A 139 34.66 -25.74 -0.21
N GLN A 140 35.06 -24.71 0.51
CA GLN A 140 36.44 -24.36 0.80
C GLN A 140 36.76 -24.71 2.27
#